data_b5d33319d535f279c51da70a89ff392b
#
_entry.id   b5d33319d535f279c51da70a89ff392b
#
_cell.length_a   1.000
_cell.length_b   1.000
_cell.length_c   1.000
_cell.angle_alpha   90.00
_cell.angle_beta   90.00
_cell.angle_gamma   90.00
#
_symmetry.space_group_name_H-M   'P 1'
#
loop_
_entity.id
_entity.type
_entity.pdbx_description
1 polymer ?
#
loop_
_entity_poly.entity_id
_entity_poly.type
_entity_poly.pdbx_seq_one_letter_code
_entity_poly.pdbx_strand_id
1 'polypeptide(L)'
;MQAELEVLKRAFARRTEKMGKMPKIARPPRTPAEIAERRTEQALLRAEHIVTEEKTEPVPETLKKCHLCGGTNFRSVGTGKPSEVYSYVPGYFRRVVHTREVVACRCGGCVITAPPPERWSDKTRYDSSFVAHLVVSKCLVVTPLYRLEQSFARLGMPIARSTMNDLFRRAAQKLEPLRAPLFDVIKKDFLVHVDETSFTLTKQTSKAFIWAFVGKRLTGYRFELTRGGDAPLEVLGDSPGAFLCDDYRGYDPLEKRGLRQRCGCLAHVRRKFFEAGEVPEAKEALDLIAGMYGVEHEAEHRAFLGTAEHLALRRTYARPLFVRLLLLSRELRRAHGPKTLLGRAAHYVWRNLRPLGRFLRDPRIRLDNNLAENALRLVALGRKNFLFVHSEDAGKELALLYSLVVSCTRVAINPVEYIADVLERIDKTADDNLSNLLPDRWKPHAIASPSTFFDA
;
A
#
# COMPACT_ATOMS: atom_id res chain seq x y z
N MET A 1 18.94 27.03 -21.28
CA MET A 1 19.26 26.78 -19.88
C MET A 1 18.39 27.62 -18.93
N GLN A 2 18.45 28.99 -18.92
CA GLN A 2 17.57 29.79 -18.06
C GLN A 2 16.08 29.65 -18.46
N ALA A 3 15.75 29.63 -19.74
CA ALA A 3 14.39 29.45 -20.23
C ALA A 3 13.83 28.04 -19.92
N GLU A 4 14.64 26.97 -20.02
CA GLU A 4 14.25 25.61 -19.65
C GLU A 4 14.07 25.48 -18.14
N LEU A 5 14.91 26.15 -17.34
CA LEU A 5 14.75 26.20 -15.89
C LEU A 5 13.47 26.95 -15.49
N GLU A 6 13.10 27.99 -16.21
CA GLU A 6 11.84 28.72 -16.04
C GLU A 6 10.63 27.87 -16.40
N VAL A 7 10.68 27.09 -17.47
CA VAL A 7 9.63 26.14 -17.87
C VAL A 7 9.49 25.04 -16.82
N LEU A 8 10.59 24.46 -16.34
CA LEU A 8 10.60 23.49 -15.26
C LEU A 8 10.05 24.11 -13.95
N LYS A 9 10.45 25.33 -13.58
CA LYS A 9 9.90 26.04 -12.42
C LYS A 9 8.40 26.23 -12.53
N ARG A 10 7.87 26.66 -13.70
CA ARG A 10 6.43 26.88 -13.95
C ARG A 10 5.64 25.56 -13.97
N ALA A 11 6.19 24.51 -14.54
CA ALA A 11 5.53 23.18 -14.60
C ALA A 11 5.38 22.55 -13.20
N PHE A 12 6.29 22.82 -12.27
CA PHE A 12 6.40 22.09 -10.99
C PHE A 12 6.07 22.92 -9.73
N ALA A 13 5.96 24.23 -9.81
CA ALA A 13 5.59 25.09 -8.68
C ALA A 13 4.22 24.75 -8.02
N ARG A 14 3.44 23.82 -8.58
CA ARG A 14 2.00 23.72 -8.31
C ARG A 14 1.48 22.34 -7.84
N ARG A 15 2.34 21.38 -7.45
CA ARG A 15 1.87 20.09 -6.91
C ARG A 15 2.26 19.90 -5.47
N THR A 16 1.42 20.37 -4.54
CA THR A 16 1.49 19.92 -3.15
C THR A 16 0.17 19.94 -2.43
N GLU A 17 -0.06 18.88 -1.69
CA GLU A 17 -1.20 18.65 -0.81
C GLU A 17 -1.30 19.72 0.27
N LYS A 18 -2.55 20.15 0.54
CA LYS A 18 -2.96 21.06 1.63
C LYS A 18 -2.42 22.48 1.61
N MET A 19 -2.47 23.14 0.49
CA MET A 19 -2.66 24.58 0.48
C MET A 19 -4.16 24.88 0.45
N GLY A 20 -4.61 25.82 1.28
CA GLY A 20 -5.96 26.35 1.21
C GLY A 20 -6.29 26.71 -0.25
N LYS A 21 -7.51 26.45 -0.68
CA LYS A 21 -8.08 26.56 -2.03
C LYS A 21 -7.25 27.35 -3.04
N MET A 22 -6.13 26.80 -3.49
CA MET A 22 -5.51 27.26 -4.73
C MET A 22 -6.34 26.77 -5.90
N PRO A 23 -6.52 27.60 -6.95
CA PRO A 23 -7.19 27.14 -8.16
C PRO A 23 -6.49 25.88 -8.67
N LYS A 24 -7.25 24.82 -8.82
CA LYS A 24 -6.75 23.58 -9.43
C LYS A 24 -6.27 23.95 -10.82
N ILE A 25 -4.96 23.82 -11.08
CA ILE A 25 -4.52 23.84 -12.47
C ILE A 25 -5.19 22.63 -13.12
N ALA A 26 -6.03 22.93 -14.08
CA ALA A 26 -6.58 21.89 -14.93
C ALA A 26 -5.38 21.09 -15.48
N ARG A 27 -5.37 19.78 -15.23
CA ARG A 27 -4.48 18.90 -15.98
C ARG A 27 -4.71 19.20 -17.45
N PRO A 28 -3.69 19.30 -18.30
CA PRO A 28 -3.92 19.39 -19.72
C PRO A 28 -4.90 18.27 -20.10
N PRO A 29 -5.89 18.54 -20.94
CA PRO A 29 -6.82 17.51 -21.37
C PRO A 29 -5.99 16.37 -21.94
N ARG A 30 -6.33 15.15 -21.55
CA ARG A 30 -5.67 13.94 -22.05
C ARG A 30 -5.81 13.91 -23.57
N THR A 31 -4.77 13.50 -24.25
CA THR A 31 -4.82 13.28 -25.68
C THR A 31 -5.82 12.17 -26.03
N PRO A 32 -6.40 12.18 -27.23
CA PRO A 32 -7.27 11.09 -27.67
C PRO A 32 -6.59 9.70 -27.58
N ALA A 33 -5.28 9.63 -27.81
CA ALA A 33 -4.49 8.40 -27.68
C ALA A 33 -4.44 7.89 -26.25
N GLU A 34 -4.11 8.73 -25.26
CA GLU A 34 -4.11 8.38 -23.82
C GLU A 34 -5.49 7.95 -23.32
N ILE A 35 -6.55 8.55 -23.86
CA ILE A 35 -7.92 8.16 -23.54
C ILE A 35 -8.23 6.78 -24.10
N ALA A 36 -7.81 6.50 -25.33
CA ALA A 36 -8.03 5.22 -25.99
C ALA A 36 -7.25 4.10 -25.27
N GLU A 37 -5.98 4.30 -24.96
CA GLU A 37 -5.14 3.35 -24.23
C GLU A 37 -5.74 2.99 -22.88
N ARG A 38 -6.17 3.98 -22.09
CA ARG A 38 -6.82 3.74 -20.82
C ARG A 38 -8.16 3.01 -20.93
N ARG A 39 -8.92 3.26 -22.00
CA ARG A 39 -10.18 2.52 -22.25
C ARG A 39 -9.89 1.06 -22.55
N THR A 40 -8.86 0.77 -23.34
CA THR A 40 -8.43 -0.59 -23.66
C THR A 40 -7.95 -1.32 -22.39
N GLU A 41 -7.11 -0.69 -21.57
CA GLU A 41 -6.66 -1.24 -20.29
C GLU A 41 -7.85 -1.55 -19.36
N GLN A 42 -8.79 -0.62 -19.22
CA GLN A 42 -10.00 -0.84 -18.41
C GLN A 42 -10.91 -1.93 -18.98
N ALA A 43 -10.98 -2.08 -20.30
CA ALA A 43 -11.76 -3.14 -20.94
C ALA A 43 -11.13 -4.51 -20.67
N LEU A 44 -9.80 -4.63 -20.73
CA LEU A 44 -9.08 -5.86 -20.41
C LEU A 44 -9.28 -6.25 -18.95
N LEU A 45 -9.13 -5.30 -18.01
CA LEU A 45 -9.39 -5.55 -16.59
C LEU A 45 -10.83 -6.02 -16.32
N ARG A 46 -11.83 -5.46 -17.02
CA ARG A 46 -13.21 -5.91 -16.88
C ARG A 46 -13.39 -7.31 -17.42
N ALA A 47 -12.84 -7.62 -18.60
CA ALA A 47 -12.93 -8.94 -19.20
C ALA A 47 -12.32 -10.04 -18.31
N GLU A 48 -11.28 -9.70 -17.55
CA GLU A 48 -10.61 -10.63 -16.64
C GLU A 48 -11.35 -10.84 -15.31
N HIS A 49 -12.02 -9.80 -14.77
CA HIS A 49 -12.52 -9.80 -13.39
C HIS A 49 -14.05 -9.70 -13.27
N ILE A 50 -14.77 -9.40 -14.33
CA ILE A 50 -16.23 -9.25 -14.29
C ILE A 50 -16.89 -10.44 -14.96
N VAL A 51 -17.75 -11.12 -14.22
CA VAL A 51 -18.63 -12.17 -14.79
C VAL A 51 -19.57 -11.52 -15.79
N THR A 52 -19.52 -11.98 -17.03
CA THR A 52 -20.35 -11.47 -18.13
C THR A 52 -21.49 -12.45 -18.38
N GLU A 53 -22.71 -11.94 -18.30
CA GLU A 53 -23.92 -12.66 -18.66
C GLU A 53 -24.48 -12.04 -19.95
N GLU A 54 -24.62 -12.84 -21.00
CA GLU A 54 -25.21 -12.39 -22.26
C GLU A 54 -26.70 -12.70 -22.29
N LYS A 55 -27.51 -11.67 -22.50
CA LYS A 55 -28.96 -11.79 -22.66
C LYS A 55 -29.40 -11.24 -24.02
N THR A 56 -30.18 -11.99 -24.73
CA THR A 56 -30.83 -11.52 -25.95
C THR A 56 -32.22 -11.06 -25.64
N GLU A 57 -32.50 -9.77 -25.80
CA GLU A 57 -33.82 -9.20 -25.61
C GLU A 57 -34.62 -9.32 -26.90
N PRO A 58 -35.72 -10.12 -26.91
CA PRO A 58 -36.55 -10.24 -28.10
C PRO A 58 -37.36 -8.95 -28.32
N VAL A 59 -37.65 -8.64 -29.57
CA VAL A 59 -38.58 -7.54 -29.89
C VAL A 59 -39.99 -7.93 -29.39
N PRO A 60 -40.57 -7.09 -28.50
CA PRO A 60 -41.93 -7.31 -27.99
C PRO A 60 -42.96 -7.50 -29.12
N GLU A 61 -43.86 -8.43 -28.97
CA GLU A 61 -44.92 -8.68 -29.99
C GLU A 61 -45.74 -7.42 -30.29
N THR A 62 -45.93 -6.55 -29.30
CA THR A 62 -46.65 -5.27 -29.45
C THR A 62 -45.97 -4.31 -30.44
N LEU A 63 -44.66 -4.47 -30.67
CA LEU A 63 -43.85 -3.63 -31.60
C LEU A 63 -43.71 -4.28 -32.97
N LYS A 64 -44.10 -5.57 -33.14
CA LYS A 64 -44.07 -6.30 -34.42
C LYS A 64 -45.25 -5.97 -35.31
N LYS A 65 -45.38 -4.68 -35.66
CA LYS A 65 -46.38 -4.19 -36.60
C LYS A 65 -45.72 -3.32 -37.65
N CYS A 66 -45.78 -3.70 -38.92
CA CYS A 66 -45.19 -2.93 -40.00
C CYS A 66 -45.97 -1.63 -40.21
N HIS A 67 -45.29 -0.50 -40.09
CA HIS A 67 -45.90 0.82 -40.29
C HIS A 67 -46.26 1.11 -41.76
N LEU A 68 -45.70 0.34 -42.72
CA LEU A 68 -45.99 0.49 -44.14
C LEU A 68 -47.15 -0.36 -44.62
N CYS A 69 -47.20 -1.66 -44.21
CA CYS A 69 -48.22 -2.60 -44.71
C CYS A 69 -49.17 -3.13 -43.64
N GLY A 70 -48.96 -2.78 -42.35
CA GLY A 70 -49.73 -3.25 -41.22
C GLY A 70 -49.52 -4.74 -40.85
N GLY A 71 -48.67 -5.45 -41.58
CA GLY A 71 -48.40 -6.89 -41.37
C GLY A 71 -47.60 -7.15 -40.07
N THR A 72 -47.80 -8.34 -39.49
CA THR A 72 -47.19 -8.78 -38.23
C THR A 72 -46.15 -9.88 -38.41
N ASN A 73 -45.89 -10.31 -39.64
CA ASN A 73 -44.92 -11.37 -39.93
C ASN A 73 -43.54 -10.76 -40.16
N PHE A 74 -42.66 -10.95 -39.18
CA PHE A 74 -41.25 -10.46 -39.21
C PHE A 74 -40.28 -11.62 -39.20
N ARG A 75 -39.17 -11.50 -39.96
CA ARG A 75 -38.02 -12.40 -39.90
C ARG A 75 -36.86 -11.74 -39.16
N SER A 76 -36.08 -12.51 -38.43
CA SER A 76 -34.83 -12.01 -37.83
C SER A 76 -33.84 -11.64 -38.96
N VAL A 77 -33.19 -10.49 -38.80
CA VAL A 77 -32.14 -9.98 -39.74
C VAL A 77 -30.81 -9.74 -39.03
N GLY A 78 -30.69 -10.14 -37.77
CA GLY A 78 -29.50 -10.01 -36.97
C GLY A 78 -29.76 -9.38 -35.60
N THR A 79 -28.68 -9.06 -34.90
CA THR A 79 -28.70 -8.39 -33.59
C THR A 79 -28.26 -6.91 -33.72
N GLY A 80 -28.87 -6.07 -32.93
CA GLY A 80 -28.50 -4.65 -32.85
C GLY A 80 -27.14 -4.44 -32.15
N LYS A 81 -26.77 -3.17 -32.00
CA LYS A 81 -25.61 -2.81 -31.20
C LYS A 81 -25.79 -3.27 -29.76
N PRO A 82 -24.80 -4.02 -29.16
CA PRO A 82 -24.90 -4.42 -27.76
C PRO A 82 -24.88 -3.20 -26.86
N SER A 83 -25.65 -3.25 -25.78
CA SER A 83 -25.61 -2.30 -24.67
C SER A 83 -25.18 -3.01 -23.40
N GLU A 84 -24.31 -2.39 -22.61
CA GLU A 84 -23.78 -2.97 -21.37
C GLU A 84 -24.42 -2.29 -20.17
N VAL A 85 -24.87 -3.09 -19.20
CA VAL A 85 -25.36 -2.63 -17.90
C VAL A 85 -24.58 -3.35 -16.81
N TYR A 86 -23.92 -2.60 -15.93
CA TYR A 86 -23.19 -3.16 -14.80
C TYR A 86 -24.10 -3.19 -13.58
N SER A 87 -24.28 -4.37 -12.99
CA SER A 87 -24.99 -4.58 -11.74
C SER A 87 -24.03 -4.97 -10.64
N TYR A 88 -24.29 -4.55 -9.40
CA TYR A 88 -23.56 -4.98 -8.22
C TYR A 88 -24.31 -6.12 -7.54
N VAL A 89 -23.67 -7.28 -7.45
CA VAL A 89 -24.18 -8.42 -6.68
C VAL A 89 -23.51 -8.40 -5.32
N PRO A 90 -24.22 -8.17 -4.21
CA PRO A 90 -23.65 -8.23 -2.86
C PRO A 90 -23.03 -9.59 -2.57
N GLY A 91 -21.86 -9.59 -1.90
CA GLY A 91 -21.24 -10.82 -1.42
C GLY A 91 -22.19 -11.56 -0.46
N TYR A 92 -22.19 -12.88 -0.49
CA TYR A 92 -22.99 -13.74 0.38
C TYR A 92 -22.12 -14.76 1.12
N PHE A 93 -22.65 -15.26 2.23
CA PHE A 93 -22.02 -16.37 2.96
C PHE A 93 -22.54 -17.71 2.41
N ARG A 94 -21.62 -18.63 2.13
CA ARG A 94 -21.96 -20.00 1.73
C ARG A 94 -21.71 -20.96 2.90
N ARG A 95 -22.70 -21.79 3.23
CA ARG A 95 -22.54 -22.88 4.19
C ARG A 95 -22.36 -24.18 3.44
N VAL A 96 -21.18 -24.82 3.58
CA VAL A 96 -20.92 -26.15 3.05
C VAL A 96 -21.08 -27.18 4.18
N VAL A 97 -21.93 -28.18 3.98
CA VAL A 97 -22.14 -29.28 4.92
C VAL A 97 -21.43 -30.51 4.40
N HIS A 98 -20.36 -30.91 5.10
CA HIS A 98 -19.58 -32.11 4.77
C HIS A 98 -20.15 -33.31 5.50
N THR A 99 -20.79 -34.24 4.77
CA THR A 99 -21.20 -35.54 5.30
C THR A 99 -20.10 -36.53 5.02
N ARG A 100 -19.62 -37.21 6.08
CA ARG A 100 -18.53 -38.18 5.98
C ARG A 100 -19.12 -39.61 5.89
N GLU A 101 -18.66 -40.37 4.90
CA GLU A 101 -19.01 -41.74 4.77
C GLU A 101 -18.43 -42.56 5.93
N VAL A 102 -19.23 -43.52 6.41
CA VAL A 102 -18.82 -44.50 7.42
C VAL A 102 -18.98 -45.90 6.81
N VAL A 103 -17.92 -46.64 6.72
CA VAL A 103 -17.90 -47.99 6.16
C VAL A 103 -17.51 -49.02 7.22
N ALA A 104 -18.14 -50.16 7.22
CA ALA A 104 -17.80 -51.26 8.09
C ALA A 104 -17.24 -52.42 7.28
N CYS A 105 -16.22 -53.12 7.80
CA CYS A 105 -15.71 -54.32 7.20
C CYS A 105 -16.77 -55.44 7.33
N ARG A 106 -16.89 -56.27 6.30
CA ARG A 106 -17.82 -57.41 6.32
C ARG A 106 -17.48 -58.44 7.40
N CYS A 107 -16.25 -58.48 7.89
CA CYS A 107 -15.87 -59.33 9.01
C CYS A 107 -16.36 -58.81 10.39
N GLY A 108 -16.97 -57.62 10.45
CA GLY A 108 -17.44 -56.97 11.69
C GLY A 108 -16.30 -56.42 12.57
N GLY A 109 -15.01 -56.58 12.18
CA GLY A 109 -13.87 -56.25 13.02
C GLY A 109 -13.42 -54.78 13.00
N CYS A 110 -13.89 -53.98 12.01
CA CYS A 110 -13.52 -52.57 12.00
C CYS A 110 -14.58 -51.67 11.32
N VAL A 111 -14.61 -50.43 11.76
CA VAL A 111 -15.42 -49.36 11.18
C VAL A 111 -14.50 -48.19 10.86
N ILE A 112 -14.55 -47.64 9.65
CA ILE A 112 -13.72 -46.56 9.18
C ILE A 112 -14.64 -45.40 8.81
N THR A 113 -14.36 -44.21 9.32
CA THR A 113 -15.00 -42.95 8.93
C THR A 113 -14.06 -42.16 8.03
N ALA A 114 -14.58 -41.61 6.95
CA ALA A 114 -13.80 -40.73 6.07
C ALA A 114 -13.15 -39.59 6.87
N PRO A 115 -11.90 -39.18 6.54
CA PRO A 115 -11.23 -38.09 7.23
C PRO A 115 -12.04 -36.78 7.11
N PRO A 116 -11.92 -35.87 8.08
CA PRO A 116 -12.53 -34.56 7.97
C PRO A 116 -11.89 -33.75 6.82
N PRO A 117 -12.61 -32.79 6.24
CA PRO A 117 -12.02 -31.91 5.26
C PRO A 117 -10.85 -31.09 5.86
N GLU A 118 -9.82 -30.88 5.07
CA GLU A 118 -8.72 -30.01 5.46
C GLU A 118 -9.21 -28.60 5.77
N ARG A 119 -8.62 -27.98 6.76
CA ARG A 119 -8.92 -26.61 7.19
C ARG A 119 -7.64 -25.86 7.46
N TRP A 120 -7.66 -24.54 7.20
CA TRP A 120 -6.52 -23.68 7.48
C TRP A 120 -6.11 -23.68 8.98
N SER A 121 -7.02 -24.05 9.87
CA SER A 121 -6.77 -24.16 11.31
C SER A 121 -7.74 -25.15 11.95
N ASP A 122 -7.29 -25.85 12.98
CA ASP A 122 -8.10 -26.83 13.71
C ASP A 122 -9.32 -26.19 14.38
N LYS A 123 -10.41 -26.96 14.46
CA LYS A 123 -11.64 -26.58 15.16
C LYS A 123 -12.30 -25.26 14.70
N THR A 124 -11.98 -24.78 13.50
CA THR A 124 -12.64 -23.60 12.94
C THR A 124 -13.85 -24.00 12.07
N ARG A 125 -14.90 -23.16 12.12
CA ARG A 125 -16.05 -23.26 11.20
C ARG A 125 -15.93 -22.30 10.02
N TYR A 126 -14.92 -21.46 10.01
CA TYR A 126 -14.66 -20.42 9.02
C TYR A 126 -13.48 -20.84 8.17
N ASP A 127 -13.65 -20.79 6.86
CA ASP A 127 -12.58 -21.13 5.92
C ASP A 127 -11.53 -20.01 5.77
N SER A 128 -10.50 -20.28 5.01
CA SER A 128 -9.42 -19.33 4.75
C SER A 128 -9.91 -18.07 4.03
N SER A 129 -10.90 -18.18 3.15
CA SER A 129 -11.45 -17.05 2.38
C SER A 129 -12.16 -16.03 3.26
N PHE A 130 -12.93 -16.49 4.26
CA PHE A 130 -13.57 -15.62 5.23
C PHE A 130 -12.54 -14.90 6.09
N VAL A 131 -11.52 -15.63 6.56
CA VAL A 131 -10.45 -15.06 7.39
C VAL A 131 -9.62 -14.05 6.61
N ALA A 132 -9.33 -14.33 5.35
CA ALA A 132 -8.65 -13.41 4.45
C ALA A 132 -9.46 -12.11 4.25
N HIS A 133 -10.78 -12.24 4.01
CA HIS A 133 -11.68 -11.10 3.92
C HIS A 133 -11.68 -10.27 5.23
N LEU A 134 -11.70 -10.92 6.39
CA LEU A 134 -11.64 -10.27 7.70
C LEU A 134 -10.33 -9.49 7.88
N VAL A 135 -9.19 -10.12 7.55
CA VAL A 135 -7.85 -9.51 7.66
C VAL A 135 -7.75 -8.30 6.74
N VAL A 136 -8.12 -8.43 5.48
CA VAL A 136 -8.04 -7.35 4.48
C VAL A 136 -9.00 -6.21 4.83
N SER A 137 -10.23 -6.52 5.26
CA SER A 137 -11.20 -5.52 5.71
C SER A 137 -10.66 -4.69 6.87
N LYS A 138 -9.98 -5.33 7.83
CA LYS A 138 -9.39 -4.62 8.98
C LYS A 138 -8.12 -3.87 8.62
N CYS A 139 -7.22 -4.45 7.84
CA CYS A 139 -5.90 -3.88 7.59
C CYS A 139 -5.87 -2.89 6.40
N LEU A 140 -6.60 -3.15 5.32
CA LEU A 140 -6.57 -2.32 4.11
C LEU A 140 -7.77 -1.39 4.01
N VAL A 141 -8.99 -1.92 4.24
CA VAL A 141 -10.23 -1.10 4.23
C VAL A 141 -10.41 -0.35 5.55
N VAL A 142 -9.61 -0.71 6.55
CA VAL A 142 -9.55 -0.05 7.88
C VAL A 142 -10.91 -0.10 8.60
N THR A 143 -11.64 -1.20 8.44
CA THR A 143 -12.98 -1.38 9.00
C THR A 143 -12.88 -1.97 10.42
N PRO A 144 -13.48 -1.31 11.45
CA PRO A 144 -13.54 -1.86 12.80
C PRO A 144 -14.42 -3.12 12.87
N LEU A 145 -14.06 -4.05 13.74
CA LEU A 145 -14.80 -5.31 13.90
C LEU A 145 -16.28 -5.10 14.22
N TYR A 146 -16.65 -4.06 14.96
CA TYR A 146 -18.07 -3.78 15.27
C TYR A 146 -18.88 -3.42 14.02
N ARG A 147 -18.27 -2.77 13.00
CA ARG A 147 -18.93 -2.49 11.73
C ARG A 147 -19.06 -3.75 10.88
N LEU A 148 -18.03 -4.61 10.91
CA LEU A 148 -18.11 -5.92 10.26
C LEU A 148 -19.18 -6.79 10.88
N GLU A 149 -19.31 -6.82 12.23
CA GLU A 149 -20.39 -7.51 12.97
C GLU A 149 -21.78 -7.08 12.45
N GLN A 150 -22.00 -5.77 12.33
CA GLN A 150 -23.25 -5.23 11.81
C GLN A 150 -23.48 -5.56 10.34
N SER A 151 -22.42 -5.48 9.52
CA SER A 151 -22.51 -5.81 8.10
C SER A 151 -22.85 -7.27 7.87
N PHE A 152 -22.17 -8.18 8.56
CA PHE A 152 -22.41 -9.62 8.45
C PHE A 152 -23.78 -10.03 8.99
N ALA A 153 -24.26 -9.39 10.07
CA ALA A 153 -25.60 -9.61 10.58
C ALA A 153 -26.69 -9.25 9.54
N ARG A 154 -26.51 -8.16 8.77
CA ARG A 154 -27.42 -7.78 7.67
C ARG A 154 -27.40 -8.78 6.51
N LEU A 155 -26.31 -9.49 6.32
CA LEU A 155 -26.19 -10.58 5.33
C LEU A 155 -26.67 -11.93 5.88
N GLY A 156 -27.34 -11.95 7.04
CA GLY A 156 -27.87 -13.16 7.66
C GLY A 156 -26.84 -14.02 8.40
N MET A 157 -25.60 -13.53 8.57
CA MET A 157 -24.53 -14.26 9.24
C MET A 157 -24.02 -13.48 10.48
N PRO A 158 -24.72 -13.52 11.61
CA PRO A 158 -24.26 -12.84 12.81
C PRO A 158 -23.02 -13.53 13.38
N ILE A 159 -21.92 -12.77 13.51
CA ILE A 159 -20.62 -13.24 14.03
C ILE A 159 -20.17 -12.29 15.13
N ALA A 160 -19.93 -12.81 16.31
CA ALA A 160 -19.48 -11.99 17.43
C ALA A 160 -18.09 -11.38 17.21
N ARG A 161 -17.87 -10.17 17.68
CA ARG A 161 -16.57 -9.48 17.62
C ARG A 161 -15.43 -10.29 18.22
N SER A 162 -15.69 -11.00 19.32
CA SER A 162 -14.70 -11.89 19.96
C SER A 162 -14.24 -13.00 19.03
N THR A 163 -15.18 -13.63 18.31
CA THR A 163 -14.87 -14.68 17.31
C THR A 163 -14.04 -14.11 16.16
N MET A 164 -14.41 -12.95 15.62
CA MET A 164 -13.65 -12.29 14.56
C MET A 164 -12.24 -11.91 15.04
N ASN A 165 -12.12 -11.42 16.28
CA ASN A 165 -10.81 -11.09 16.84
C ASN A 165 -9.94 -12.34 17.07
N ASP A 166 -10.54 -13.45 17.52
CA ASP A 166 -9.83 -14.72 17.67
C ASP A 166 -9.32 -15.25 16.32
N LEU A 167 -10.16 -15.24 15.29
CA LEU A 167 -9.77 -15.63 13.92
C LEU A 167 -8.65 -14.75 13.38
N PHE A 168 -8.72 -13.45 13.59
CA PHE A 168 -7.69 -12.49 13.18
C PHE A 168 -6.34 -12.79 13.86
N ARG A 169 -6.34 -13.05 15.17
CA ARG A 169 -5.14 -13.41 15.92
C ARG A 169 -4.56 -14.75 15.49
N ARG A 170 -5.40 -15.77 15.33
CA ARG A 170 -4.97 -17.10 14.85
C ARG A 170 -4.36 -17.03 13.45
N ALA A 171 -4.90 -16.20 12.56
CA ALA A 171 -4.31 -15.95 11.25
C ALA A 171 -2.92 -15.30 11.38
N ALA A 172 -2.77 -14.29 12.24
CA ALA A 172 -1.47 -13.66 12.47
C ALA A 172 -0.44 -14.64 13.04
N GLN A 173 -0.83 -15.45 14.01
CA GLN A 173 0.05 -16.47 14.62
C GLN A 173 0.48 -17.53 13.61
N LYS A 174 -0.44 -17.96 12.75
CA LYS A 174 -0.13 -18.93 11.69
C LYS A 174 0.81 -18.36 10.63
N LEU A 175 0.67 -17.07 10.32
CA LEU A 175 1.51 -16.38 9.34
C LEU A 175 2.82 -15.83 9.94
N GLU A 176 3.04 -16.00 11.25
CA GLU A 176 4.24 -15.50 11.95
C GLU A 176 5.57 -15.95 11.32
N PRO A 177 5.71 -17.18 10.80
CA PRO A 177 6.94 -17.62 10.14
C PRO A 177 7.37 -16.77 8.95
N LEU A 178 6.46 -15.97 8.35
CA LEU A 178 6.79 -15.08 7.24
C LEU A 178 7.46 -13.77 7.68
N ARG A 179 7.44 -13.43 8.96
CA ARG A 179 8.00 -12.17 9.47
C ARG A 179 9.49 -12.05 9.18
N ALA A 180 10.28 -13.02 9.60
CA ALA A 180 11.73 -12.97 9.42
C ALA A 180 12.12 -12.94 7.93
N PRO A 181 11.63 -13.85 7.05
CA PRO A 181 11.91 -13.78 5.62
C PRO A 181 11.53 -12.44 4.97
N LEU A 182 10.41 -11.82 5.38
CA LEU A 182 9.98 -10.53 4.86
C LEU A 182 11.00 -9.42 5.18
N PHE A 183 11.45 -9.33 6.42
CA PHE A 183 12.47 -8.36 6.81
C PHE A 183 13.84 -8.69 6.20
N ASP A 184 14.16 -9.96 5.99
CA ASP A 184 15.38 -10.39 5.29
C ASP A 184 15.41 -9.93 3.83
N VAL A 185 14.28 -9.86 3.16
CA VAL A 185 14.19 -9.27 1.82
C VAL A 185 14.36 -7.75 1.89
N ILE A 186 13.66 -7.07 2.81
CA ILE A 186 13.74 -5.61 2.96
C ILE A 186 15.16 -5.14 3.29
N LYS A 187 15.85 -5.83 4.20
CA LYS A 187 17.20 -5.44 4.60
C LYS A 187 18.25 -5.63 3.50
N LYS A 188 17.96 -6.41 2.45
CA LYS A 188 18.83 -6.56 1.28
C LYS A 188 18.66 -5.41 0.28
N ASP A 189 17.60 -4.62 0.37
CA ASP A 189 17.40 -3.47 -0.49
C ASP A 189 18.44 -2.37 -0.17
N PHE A 190 19.00 -1.79 -1.23
CA PHE A 190 19.96 -0.69 -1.09
C PHE A 190 19.38 0.50 -0.33
N LEU A 191 18.16 0.91 -0.68
CA LEU A 191 17.45 2.01 -0.04
C LEU A 191 16.20 1.49 0.67
N VAL A 192 16.12 1.75 1.98
CA VAL A 192 14.92 1.49 2.79
C VAL A 192 14.40 2.81 3.34
N HIS A 193 13.12 3.09 3.11
CA HIS A 193 12.43 4.22 3.72
C HIS A 193 11.93 3.82 5.09
N VAL A 194 12.19 4.66 6.10
CA VAL A 194 11.80 4.36 7.48
C VAL A 194 11.06 5.55 8.09
N ASP A 195 9.97 5.27 8.75
CA ASP A 195 9.19 6.27 9.50
C ASP A 195 8.39 5.57 10.60
N GLU A 196 7.91 6.29 11.61
CA GLU A 196 7.15 5.75 12.71
C GLU A 196 5.93 6.60 13.06
N THR A 197 4.92 5.96 13.61
CA THR A 197 3.74 6.64 14.16
C THR A 197 3.35 6.08 15.51
N SER A 198 2.86 6.94 16.40
CA SER A 198 2.37 6.51 17.71
C SER A 198 1.09 5.68 17.59
N PHE A 199 0.93 4.72 18.46
CA PHE A 199 -0.27 3.91 18.62
C PHE A 199 -0.69 3.86 20.09
N THR A 200 -1.99 3.72 20.36
CA THR A 200 -2.50 3.67 21.74
C THR A 200 -2.56 2.24 22.23
N LEU A 201 -2.01 1.97 23.42
CA LEU A 201 -2.11 0.70 24.12
C LEU A 201 -3.08 0.85 25.31
N THR A 202 -4.11 0.01 25.37
CA THR A 202 -5.23 0.18 26.33
C THR A 202 -4.82 0.07 27.80
N LYS A 203 -3.84 -0.78 28.10
CA LYS A 203 -3.43 -1.09 29.47
C LYS A 203 -2.33 -0.18 30.02
N GLN A 204 -1.79 0.70 29.20
CA GLN A 204 -0.69 1.58 29.58
C GLN A 204 -1.02 3.01 29.19
N THR A 205 -0.71 3.96 30.06
CA THR A 205 -0.75 5.39 29.76
C THR A 205 0.35 5.81 28.75
N SER A 206 1.28 4.91 28.45
CA SER A 206 2.37 5.11 27.49
C SER A 206 1.95 4.84 26.06
N LYS A 207 2.47 5.65 25.13
CA LYS A 207 2.27 5.46 23.70
C LYS A 207 3.20 4.36 23.21
N ALA A 208 2.65 3.36 22.52
CA ALA A 208 3.40 2.44 21.67
C ALA A 208 3.63 3.07 20.27
N PHE A 209 4.44 2.43 19.44
CA PHE A 209 4.79 2.91 18.11
C PHE A 209 4.73 1.79 17.08
N ILE A 210 4.31 2.14 15.87
CA ILE A 210 4.44 1.28 14.71
C ILE A 210 5.47 1.93 13.79
N TRP A 211 6.53 1.18 13.50
CA TRP A 211 7.58 1.50 12.56
C TRP A 211 7.27 0.88 11.21
N ALA A 212 7.44 1.64 10.13
CA ALA A 212 7.34 1.15 8.76
C ALA A 212 8.72 1.12 8.12
N PHE A 213 9.06 -0.01 7.49
CA PHE A 213 10.26 -0.23 6.70
C PHE A 213 9.84 -0.52 5.28
N VAL A 214 10.06 0.42 4.37
CA VAL A 214 9.58 0.34 3.00
C VAL A 214 10.75 0.10 2.06
N GLY A 215 10.88 -1.14 1.61
CA GLY A 215 11.86 -1.55 0.61
C GLY A 215 11.38 -1.31 -0.82
N LYS A 216 12.08 -1.90 -1.77
CA LYS A 216 11.75 -1.78 -3.20
C LYS A 216 10.38 -2.38 -3.54
N ARG A 217 10.08 -3.57 -3.06
CA ARG A 217 8.86 -4.33 -3.35
C ARG A 217 7.98 -4.56 -2.14
N LEU A 218 8.55 -4.80 -0.98
CA LEU A 218 7.86 -5.15 0.25
C LEU A 218 7.85 -4.00 1.25
N THR A 219 6.87 -4.04 2.15
CA THR A 219 6.76 -3.15 3.31
C THR A 219 6.65 -4.00 4.58
N GLY A 220 7.54 -3.76 5.53
CA GLY A 220 7.48 -4.38 6.85
C GLY A 220 7.01 -3.37 7.90
N TYR A 221 6.12 -3.82 8.79
CA TYR A 221 5.74 -3.04 9.98
C TYR A 221 6.21 -3.75 11.23
N ARG A 222 6.68 -2.96 12.19
CA ARG A 222 7.11 -3.45 13.49
C ARG A 222 6.43 -2.65 14.60
N PHE A 223 5.93 -3.34 15.61
CA PHE A 223 5.30 -2.71 16.77
C PHE A 223 6.27 -2.71 17.94
N GLU A 224 6.44 -1.54 18.57
CA GLU A 224 7.35 -1.31 19.68
C GLU A 224 6.66 -0.52 20.81
N LEU A 225 7.02 -0.82 22.04
CA LEU A 225 6.51 -0.11 23.21
C LEU A 225 7.12 1.28 23.38
N THR A 226 8.27 1.52 22.76
CA THR A 226 9.01 2.78 22.83
C THR A 226 9.27 3.36 21.47
N ARG A 227 9.56 4.67 21.39
CA ARG A 227 10.04 5.33 20.17
C ARG A 227 11.58 5.22 20.02
N GLY A 228 12.21 4.33 20.77
CA GLY A 228 13.68 4.16 20.73
C GLY A 228 14.24 3.79 19.37
N GLY A 229 15.54 3.98 19.20
CA GLY A 229 16.26 3.64 17.97
C GLY A 229 16.54 2.15 17.79
N ASP A 230 16.05 1.31 18.68
CA ASP A 230 16.32 -0.14 18.66
C ASP A 230 15.68 -0.80 17.44
N ALA A 231 14.44 -0.44 17.10
CA ALA A 231 13.74 -1.02 15.96
C ALA A 231 14.48 -0.83 14.62
N PRO A 232 14.89 0.38 14.20
CA PRO A 232 15.66 0.54 12.97
C PRO A 232 17.06 -0.08 13.05
N LEU A 233 17.69 -0.10 14.23
CA LEU A 233 19.00 -0.73 14.44
C LEU A 233 18.93 -2.25 14.30
N GLU A 234 17.96 -2.91 14.91
CA GLU A 234 17.76 -4.35 14.82
C GLU A 234 17.39 -4.82 13.41
N VAL A 235 16.56 -4.04 12.70
CA VAL A 235 16.13 -4.41 11.34
C VAL A 235 17.23 -4.16 10.30
N LEU A 236 17.98 -3.07 10.40
CA LEU A 236 18.87 -2.62 9.33
C LEU A 236 20.35 -2.55 9.73
N GLY A 237 20.67 -2.69 11.01
CA GLY A 237 22.00 -2.37 11.55
C GLY A 237 23.15 -3.26 11.07
N ASP A 238 22.86 -4.45 10.57
CA ASP A 238 23.84 -5.43 10.07
C ASP A 238 23.88 -5.52 8.53
N SER A 239 23.19 -4.63 7.82
CA SER A 239 23.10 -4.66 6.36
C SER A 239 23.60 -3.38 5.72
N PRO A 240 24.33 -3.43 4.58
CA PRO A 240 24.85 -2.25 3.89
C PRO A 240 23.77 -1.54 3.07
N GLY A 241 23.97 -0.24 2.80
CA GLY A 241 23.10 0.54 1.91
C GLY A 241 22.79 1.94 2.41
N ALA A 242 21.57 2.38 2.18
CA ALA A 242 21.06 3.68 2.62
C ALA A 242 19.70 3.50 3.30
N PHE A 243 19.37 4.43 4.18
CA PHE A 243 18.02 4.56 4.73
C PHE A 243 17.57 6.02 4.65
N LEU A 244 16.32 6.23 4.30
CA LEU A 244 15.72 7.55 4.15
C LEU A 244 14.67 7.76 5.24
N CYS A 245 14.86 8.82 6.03
CA CYS A 245 14.02 9.13 7.18
C CYS A 245 13.95 10.66 7.41
N ASP A 246 13.22 11.08 8.43
CA ASP A 246 13.24 12.44 8.94
C ASP A 246 14.51 12.70 9.81
N ASP A 247 14.50 13.83 10.54
CA ASP A 247 15.61 14.27 11.41
C ASP A 247 15.45 13.75 12.87
N TYR A 248 14.67 12.71 13.10
CA TYR A 248 14.51 12.18 14.45
C TYR A 248 15.80 11.50 14.94
N ARG A 249 16.20 11.80 16.18
CA ARG A 249 17.43 11.28 16.79
C ARG A 249 17.43 9.78 17.05
N GLY A 250 16.26 9.15 17.09
CA GLY A 250 16.14 7.70 17.20
C GLY A 250 16.83 6.94 16.06
N TYR A 251 17.18 7.60 14.95
CA TYR A 251 17.95 7.00 13.85
C TYR A 251 19.48 7.11 14.03
N ASP A 252 19.96 7.87 15.01
CA ASP A 252 21.40 8.09 15.24
C ASP A 252 22.17 6.78 15.55
N PRO A 253 21.62 5.80 16.32
CA PRO A 253 22.30 4.53 16.54
C PRO A 253 22.55 3.75 15.24
N LEU A 254 21.57 3.72 14.33
CA LEU A 254 21.71 3.08 13.02
C LEU A 254 22.79 3.79 12.16
N GLU A 255 22.80 5.14 12.13
CA GLU A 255 23.81 5.89 11.40
C GLU A 255 25.22 5.66 11.98
N LYS A 256 25.37 5.63 13.30
CA LYS A 256 26.64 5.37 13.98
C LYS A 256 27.18 3.97 13.74
N ARG A 257 26.33 2.97 13.49
CA ARG A 257 26.75 1.63 13.09
C ARG A 257 27.57 1.64 11.79
N GLY A 258 27.31 2.61 10.90
CA GLY A 258 28.15 2.93 9.75
C GLY A 258 27.94 2.06 8.51
N LEU A 259 27.12 1.01 8.57
CA LEU A 259 26.86 0.13 7.42
C LEU A 259 25.85 0.77 6.45
N ARG A 260 24.90 1.56 6.97
CA ARG A 260 23.91 2.27 6.16
C ARG A 260 24.08 3.78 6.27
N GLN A 261 23.91 4.45 5.15
CA GLN A 261 23.97 5.91 5.07
C GLN A 261 22.58 6.51 5.30
N ARG A 262 22.45 7.42 6.27
CA ARG A 262 21.21 8.17 6.50
C ARG A 262 20.99 9.17 5.38
N CYS A 263 19.82 9.15 4.74
CA CYS A 263 19.37 10.12 3.75
C CYS A 263 18.28 10.99 4.35
N GLY A 264 18.30 12.30 4.03
CA GLY A 264 17.33 13.27 4.54
C GLY A 264 16.14 13.43 3.59
N CYS A 265 15.02 13.92 4.13
CA CYS A 265 13.77 14.13 3.41
C CYS A 265 13.58 15.61 3.06
N LEU A 266 13.55 15.94 1.75
CA LEU A 266 13.28 17.30 1.26
C LEU A 266 11.83 17.73 1.48
N ALA A 267 10.87 16.80 1.59
CA ALA A 267 9.50 17.14 1.93
C ALA A 267 9.39 17.77 3.32
N HIS A 268 10.20 17.34 4.29
CA HIS A 268 10.28 17.97 5.62
C HIS A 268 10.91 19.36 5.56
N VAL A 269 11.94 19.57 4.75
CA VAL A 269 12.52 20.90 4.49
C VAL A 269 11.43 21.82 3.93
N ARG A 270 10.72 21.33 2.89
CA ARG A 270 9.66 22.07 2.23
C ARG A 270 8.55 22.48 3.21
N ARG A 271 8.10 21.56 4.07
CA ARG A 271 7.09 21.83 5.09
C ARG A 271 7.50 22.98 6.01
N LYS A 272 8.75 23.00 6.47
CA LYS A 272 9.27 24.06 7.35
C LYS A 272 9.32 25.44 6.69
N PHE A 273 9.70 25.53 5.43
CA PHE A 273 9.65 26.78 4.69
C PHE A 273 8.19 27.22 4.39
N PHE A 274 7.33 26.26 4.12
CA PHE A 274 5.92 26.54 3.93
C PHE A 274 5.25 27.09 5.22
N GLU A 275 5.57 26.55 6.37
CA GLU A 275 5.10 27.04 7.68
C GLU A 275 5.62 28.45 8.00
N ALA A 276 6.71 28.89 7.38
CA ALA A 276 7.22 30.25 7.54
C ALA A 276 6.38 31.33 6.85
N GLY A 277 5.41 30.94 6.01
CA GLY A 277 4.46 31.83 5.39
C GLY A 277 4.93 32.43 4.04
N GLU A 278 4.17 33.42 3.55
CA GLU A 278 4.39 34.02 2.24
C GLU A 278 5.45 35.14 2.27
N VAL A 279 6.63 34.86 2.83
CA VAL A 279 7.77 35.76 2.80
C VAL A 279 8.70 35.44 1.61
N PRO A 280 9.40 36.44 1.03
CA PRO A 280 10.20 36.23 -0.19
C PRO A 280 11.20 35.09 -0.06
N GLU A 281 11.88 34.96 1.07
CA GLU A 281 12.91 33.97 1.32
C GLU A 281 12.33 32.54 1.43
N ALA A 282 11.15 32.40 2.03
CA ALA A 282 10.46 31.12 2.07
C ALA A 282 9.98 30.70 0.68
N LYS A 283 9.49 31.66 -0.12
CA LYS A 283 9.09 31.43 -1.51
C LYS A 283 10.29 31.00 -2.35
N GLU A 284 11.44 31.70 -2.24
CA GLU A 284 12.68 31.29 -2.94
C GLU A 284 13.06 29.85 -2.60
N ALA A 285 13.06 29.48 -1.32
CA ALA A 285 13.37 28.10 -0.89
C ALA A 285 12.40 27.08 -1.47
N LEU A 286 11.10 27.39 -1.48
CA LEU A 286 10.06 26.52 -2.06
C LEU A 286 10.23 26.34 -3.57
N ASP A 287 10.57 27.41 -4.29
CA ASP A 287 10.82 27.38 -5.75
C ASP A 287 12.07 26.54 -6.08
N LEU A 288 13.15 26.68 -5.28
CA LEU A 288 14.35 25.84 -5.42
C LEU A 288 14.04 24.35 -5.21
N ILE A 289 13.25 24.03 -4.17
CA ILE A 289 12.84 22.66 -3.89
C ILE A 289 11.93 22.13 -5.02
N ALA A 290 10.97 22.92 -5.50
CA ALA A 290 10.12 22.56 -6.61
C ALA A 290 10.92 22.26 -7.88
N GLY A 291 11.96 23.05 -8.17
CA GLY A 291 12.88 22.79 -9.28
C GLY A 291 13.61 21.45 -9.15
N MET A 292 14.04 21.06 -7.95
CA MET A 292 14.67 19.75 -7.71
C MET A 292 13.67 18.59 -7.95
N TYR A 293 12.41 18.72 -7.49
CA TYR A 293 11.37 17.74 -7.83
C TYR A 293 11.05 17.68 -9.33
N GLY A 294 11.21 18.81 -10.03
CA GLY A 294 11.08 18.87 -11.48
C GLY A 294 12.07 17.96 -12.20
N VAL A 295 13.32 17.91 -11.71
CA VAL A 295 14.34 17.00 -12.27
C VAL A 295 13.95 15.54 -12.08
N GLU A 296 13.39 15.17 -10.92
CA GLU A 296 12.90 13.81 -10.67
C GLU A 296 11.77 13.42 -11.62
N HIS A 297 10.85 14.33 -11.82
CA HIS A 297 9.71 14.08 -12.70
C HIS A 297 10.14 13.94 -14.17
N GLU A 298 11.11 14.73 -14.61
CA GLU A 298 11.68 14.58 -15.94
C GLU A 298 12.38 13.23 -16.11
N ALA A 299 13.13 12.78 -15.08
CA ALA A 299 13.74 11.45 -15.08
C ALA A 299 12.68 10.33 -15.08
N GLU A 300 11.56 10.50 -14.39
CA GLU A 300 10.44 9.56 -14.38
C GLU A 300 9.76 9.50 -15.76
N HIS A 301 9.48 10.65 -16.36
CA HIS A 301 8.87 10.76 -17.68
C HIS A 301 9.71 10.09 -18.78
N ARG A 302 11.04 10.22 -18.68
CA ARG A 302 11.99 9.57 -19.62
C ARG A 302 12.35 8.14 -19.23
N ALA A 303 11.76 7.56 -18.18
CA ALA A 303 12.11 6.24 -17.67
C ALA A 303 13.59 6.08 -17.24
N PHE A 304 14.25 7.16 -16.79
CA PHE A 304 15.66 7.18 -16.36
C PHE A 304 15.85 6.95 -14.87
N LEU A 305 14.77 6.83 -14.08
CA LEU A 305 14.88 6.71 -12.63
C LEU A 305 15.87 5.64 -12.19
N GLY A 306 16.82 6.03 -11.34
CA GLY A 306 17.83 5.13 -10.78
C GLY A 306 19.01 4.81 -11.71
N THR A 307 19.10 5.43 -12.89
CA THR A 307 20.17 5.21 -13.90
C THR A 307 21.29 6.26 -13.81
N ALA A 308 22.34 6.06 -14.58
CA ALA A 308 23.43 7.03 -14.72
C ALA A 308 22.97 8.36 -15.33
N GLU A 309 22.01 8.30 -16.27
CA GLU A 309 21.40 9.46 -16.91
C GLU A 309 20.60 10.29 -15.89
N HIS A 310 19.88 9.64 -14.98
CA HIS A 310 19.23 10.31 -13.86
C HIS A 310 20.24 11.07 -13.00
N LEU A 311 21.38 10.43 -12.68
CA LEU A 311 22.43 11.09 -11.90
C LEU A 311 23.03 12.28 -12.65
N ALA A 312 23.21 12.19 -13.96
CA ALA A 312 23.69 13.29 -14.80
C ALA A 312 22.70 14.46 -14.79
N LEU A 313 21.38 14.22 -14.93
CA LEU A 313 20.35 15.24 -14.80
C LEU A 313 20.40 15.93 -13.43
N ARG A 314 20.51 15.18 -12.34
CA ARG A 314 20.64 15.73 -10.99
C ARG A 314 21.89 16.61 -10.83
N ARG A 315 23.03 16.19 -11.38
CA ARG A 315 24.28 16.96 -11.31
C ARG A 315 24.19 18.26 -12.09
N THR A 316 23.53 18.24 -13.23
CA THR A 316 23.40 19.41 -14.11
C THR A 316 22.37 20.41 -13.58
N TYR A 317 21.19 19.93 -13.16
CA TYR A 317 20.06 20.80 -12.87
C TYR A 317 19.69 20.88 -11.37
N ALA A 318 19.71 19.77 -10.64
CA ALA A 318 19.32 19.77 -9.23
C ALA A 318 20.44 20.26 -8.30
N ARG A 319 21.70 19.96 -8.61
CA ARG A 319 22.85 20.39 -7.79
C ARG A 319 22.96 21.92 -7.63
N PRO A 320 22.88 22.75 -8.68
CA PRO A 320 22.89 24.20 -8.52
C PRO A 320 21.76 24.72 -7.63
N LEU A 321 20.56 24.17 -7.76
CA LEU A 321 19.41 24.52 -6.92
C LEU A 321 19.65 24.15 -5.45
N PHE A 322 20.21 22.96 -5.21
CA PHE A 322 20.54 22.52 -3.86
C PHE A 322 21.63 23.41 -3.23
N VAL A 323 22.68 23.77 -3.97
CA VAL A 323 23.72 24.70 -3.52
C VAL A 323 23.11 26.07 -3.18
N ARG A 324 22.21 26.61 -4.01
CA ARG A 324 21.53 27.88 -3.71
C ARG A 324 20.65 27.78 -2.45
N LEU A 325 19.95 26.66 -2.25
CA LEU A 325 19.18 26.41 -1.03
C LEU A 325 20.09 26.41 0.22
N LEU A 326 21.29 25.84 0.12
CA LEU A 326 22.26 25.86 1.22
C LEU A 326 22.77 27.27 1.52
N LEU A 327 23.07 28.05 0.48
CA LEU A 327 23.51 29.46 0.64
C LEU A 327 22.42 30.30 1.28
N LEU A 328 21.19 30.23 0.77
CA LEU A 328 20.00 30.87 1.34
C LEU A 328 19.81 30.47 2.81
N SER A 329 19.91 29.19 3.12
CA SER A 329 19.80 28.72 4.50
C SER A 329 20.90 29.24 5.40
N ARG A 330 22.12 29.44 4.89
CA ARG A 330 23.22 30.08 5.62
C ARG A 330 22.94 31.56 5.90
N GLU A 331 22.44 32.30 4.93
CA GLU A 331 22.02 33.71 5.05
C GLU A 331 20.91 33.84 6.11
N LEU A 332 19.84 33.03 6.00
CA LEU A 332 18.72 33.04 6.94
C LEU A 332 19.13 32.70 8.38
N ARG A 333 20.05 31.78 8.58
CA ARG A 333 20.58 31.48 9.93
C ARG A 333 21.30 32.65 10.58
N ARG A 334 21.88 33.55 9.80
CA ARG A 334 22.55 34.77 10.31
C ARG A 334 21.52 35.87 10.60
N ALA A 335 20.50 35.98 9.75
CA ALA A 335 19.49 37.02 9.84
C ALA A 335 18.37 36.72 10.86
N HIS A 336 18.11 35.46 11.12
CA HIS A 336 16.95 35.02 11.93
C HIS A 336 17.37 34.15 13.11
N GLY A 337 16.83 34.45 14.29
CA GLY A 337 17.06 33.63 15.49
C GLY A 337 16.48 32.20 15.34
N PRO A 338 17.07 31.20 16.05
CA PRO A 338 16.73 29.78 15.89
C PRO A 338 15.30 29.41 16.30
N LYS A 339 14.57 30.30 16.97
CA LYS A 339 13.17 30.10 17.39
C LYS A 339 12.16 30.61 16.36
N THR A 340 12.57 31.47 15.42
CA THR A 340 11.69 31.96 14.34
C THR A 340 11.39 30.87 13.33
N LEU A 341 10.32 30.97 12.55
CA LEU A 341 9.96 29.95 11.57
C LEU A 341 11.02 29.80 10.48
N LEU A 342 11.51 30.91 9.90
CA LEU A 342 12.61 30.89 8.94
C LEU A 342 13.91 30.37 9.55
N GLY A 343 14.26 30.82 10.76
CA GLY A 343 15.44 30.32 11.47
C GLY A 343 15.38 28.82 11.70
N ARG A 344 14.23 28.26 12.12
CA ARG A 344 14.04 26.81 12.28
C ARG A 344 14.19 26.05 10.97
N ALA A 345 13.62 26.56 9.88
CA ALA A 345 13.74 25.97 8.55
C ALA A 345 15.21 25.94 8.09
N ALA A 346 15.91 27.06 8.19
CA ALA A 346 17.32 27.19 7.84
C ALA A 346 18.25 26.32 8.70
N HIS A 347 18.00 26.26 10.01
CA HIS A 347 18.75 25.37 10.91
C HIS A 347 18.53 23.89 10.58
N TYR A 348 17.33 23.51 10.20
CA TYR A 348 17.03 22.14 9.77
C TYR A 348 17.83 21.74 8.53
N VAL A 349 17.84 22.58 7.48
CA VAL A 349 18.64 22.35 6.27
C VAL A 349 20.12 22.20 6.62
N TRP A 350 20.64 23.12 7.43
CA TRP A 350 22.05 23.15 7.78
C TRP A 350 22.50 21.92 8.57
N ARG A 351 21.72 21.49 9.55
CA ARG A 351 22.02 20.31 10.36
C ARG A 351 21.98 19.03 9.52
N ASN A 352 21.10 18.97 8.53
CA ASN A 352 20.89 17.82 7.65
C ASN A 352 21.56 17.95 6.28
N LEU A 353 22.47 18.86 6.11
CA LEU A 353 23.11 19.16 4.82
C LEU A 353 23.72 17.91 4.15
N ARG A 354 24.42 17.04 4.90
CA ARG A 354 25.00 15.80 4.37
C ARG A 354 23.94 14.77 4.00
N PRO A 355 23.01 14.40 4.88
CA PRO A 355 21.88 13.51 4.53
C PRO A 355 21.05 14.01 3.36
N LEU A 356 20.71 15.31 3.33
CA LEU A 356 19.92 15.91 2.25
C LEU A 356 20.64 15.91 0.90
N GLY A 357 21.97 16.04 0.86
CA GLY A 357 22.74 16.10 -0.38
C GLY A 357 23.11 14.72 -0.97
N ARG A 358 22.80 13.61 -0.32
CA ARG A 358 23.21 12.27 -0.76
C ARG A 358 22.55 11.85 -2.09
N PHE A 359 21.36 12.31 -2.40
CA PHE A 359 20.69 12.05 -3.68
C PHE A 359 21.50 12.55 -4.90
N LEU A 360 22.37 13.53 -4.73
CA LEU A 360 23.26 14.02 -5.79
C LEU A 360 24.44 13.07 -6.08
N ARG A 361 24.65 12.04 -5.28
CA ARG A 361 25.75 11.07 -5.41
C ARG A 361 25.30 9.72 -5.93
N ASP A 362 24.05 9.33 -5.65
CA ASP A 362 23.51 8.03 -6.04
C ASP A 362 22.07 8.20 -6.58
N PRO A 363 21.79 7.79 -7.81
CA PRO A 363 20.48 7.97 -8.45
C PRO A 363 19.38 7.13 -7.81
N ARG A 364 19.72 6.10 -7.03
CA ARG A 364 18.76 5.24 -6.32
C ARG A 364 18.17 5.91 -5.08
N ILE A 365 18.84 6.95 -4.53
CA ILE A 365 18.38 7.69 -3.35
C ILE A 365 17.28 8.66 -3.78
N ARG A 366 16.11 8.56 -3.15
CA ARG A 366 14.99 9.47 -3.40
C ARG A 366 15.13 10.79 -2.66
N LEU A 367 14.40 11.82 -3.11
CA LEU A 367 14.40 13.14 -2.48
C LEU A 367 13.62 13.18 -1.16
N ASP A 368 12.62 12.31 -1.00
CA ASP A 368 11.71 12.35 0.13
C ASP A 368 11.35 10.96 0.67
N ASN A 369 10.75 10.98 1.87
CA ASN A 369 10.28 9.81 2.59
C ASN A 369 8.78 9.53 2.40
N ASN A 370 8.15 10.08 1.35
CA ASN A 370 6.71 9.95 1.13
C ASN A 370 6.23 8.49 1.04
N LEU A 371 7.11 7.55 0.65
CA LEU A 371 6.75 6.12 0.63
C LEU A 371 6.45 5.58 2.02
N ALA A 372 7.30 5.89 3.02
CA ALA A 372 7.06 5.47 4.39
C ALA A 372 5.89 6.24 5.03
N GLU A 373 5.79 7.56 4.78
CA GLU A 373 4.65 8.38 5.24
C GLU A 373 3.32 7.83 4.70
N ASN A 374 3.25 7.46 3.42
CA ASN A 374 2.06 6.87 2.81
C ASN A 374 1.75 5.47 3.37
N ALA A 375 2.76 4.65 3.64
CA ALA A 375 2.59 3.35 4.27
C ALA A 375 1.98 3.51 5.69
N LEU A 376 2.42 4.49 6.46
CA LEU A 376 1.86 4.78 7.78
C LEU A 376 0.46 5.42 7.75
N ARG A 377 0.01 5.93 6.61
CA ARG A 377 -1.33 6.55 6.49
C ARG A 377 -2.45 5.57 6.82
N LEU A 378 -2.34 4.30 6.38
CA LEU A 378 -3.29 3.24 6.74
C LEU A 378 -3.32 2.99 8.26
N VAL A 379 -2.16 2.95 8.90
CA VAL A 379 -2.04 2.80 10.35
C VAL A 379 -2.68 4.00 11.07
N ALA A 380 -2.43 5.22 10.59
CA ALA A 380 -3.01 6.44 11.15
C ALA A 380 -4.53 6.49 11.01
N LEU A 381 -5.09 6.00 9.91
CA LEU A 381 -6.53 5.84 9.70
C LEU A 381 -7.09 4.76 10.64
N GLY A 382 -6.40 3.62 10.72
CA GLY A 382 -6.75 2.52 11.63
C GLY A 382 -6.83 3.00 13.09
N ARG A 383 -5.85 3.74 13.54
CA ARG A 383 -5.83 4.34 14.88
C ARG A 383 -7.06 5.24 15.16
N LYS A 384 -7.59 5.93 14.15
CA LYS A 384 -8.81 6.73 14.28
C LYS A 384 -10.08 5.88 14.32
N ASN A 385 -10.05 4.70 13.73
CA ASN A 385 -11.21 3.80 13.60
C ASN A 385 -11.31 2.79 14.74
N PHE A 386 -10.21 2.13 15.13
CA PHE A 386 -10.22 1.12 16.21
C PHE A 386 -9.55 1.60 17.51
N LEU A 387 -9.06 2.82 17.55
CA LEU A 387 -8.58 3.58 18.71
C LEU A 387 -7.34 3.00 19.41
N PHE A 388 -7.23 1.67 19.62
CA PHE A 388 -6.18 1.05 20.42
C PHE A 388 -5.95 -0.44 20.09
N VAL A 389 -4.84 -0.99 20.58
CA VAL A 389 -4.59 -2.43 20.73
C VAL A 389 -4.55 -2.81 22.21
N HIS A 390 -4.92 -4.05 22.54
CA HIS A 390 -5.05 -4.49 23.93
C HIS A 390 -3.72 -4.87 24.58
N SER A 391 -2.77 -5.37 23.80
CA SER A 391 -1.49 -5.89 24.29
C SER A 391 -0.40 -5.66 23.26
N GLU A 392 0.85 -5.86 23.67
CA GLU A 392 2.01 -5.85 22.80
C GLU A 392 1.89 -6.92 21.72
N ASP A 393 1.49 -8.14 22.08
CA ASP A 393 1.30 -9.24 21.12
C ASP A 393 0.26 -8.89 20.06
N ALA A 394 -0.87 -8.30 20.46
CA ALA A 394 -1.89 -7.84 19.50
C ALA A 394 -1.34 -6.73 18.57
N GLY A 395 -0.43 -5.89 19.06
CA GLY A 395 0.29 -4.90 18.25
C GLY A 395 1.24 -5.56 17.23
N LYS A 396 2.00 -6.55 17.65
CA LYS A 396 2.91 -7.34 16.81
C LYS A 396 2.12 -8.15 15.75
N GLU A 397 1.03 -8.80 16.16
CA GLU A 397 0.12 -9.51 15.26
C GLU A 397 -0.45 -8.58 14.18
N LEU A 398 -0.93 -7.40 14.58
CA LEU A 398 -1.45 -6.37 13.67
C LEU A 398 -0.37 -5.87 12.70
N ALA A 399 0.84 -5.61 13.17
CA ALA A 399 1.96 -5.15 12.37
C ALA A 399 2.35 -6.19 11.29
N LEU A 400 2.36 -7.48 11.62
CA LEU A 400 2.60 -8.55 10.65
C LEU A 400 1.54 -8.56 9.55
N LEU A 401 0.25 -8.53 9.91
CA LEU A 401 -0.82 -8.58 8.93
C LEU A 401 -0.83 -7.31 8.04
N TYR A 402 -0.53 -6.13 8.60
CA TYR A 402 -0.27 -4.93 7.78
C TYR A 402 0.88 -5.17 6.80
N SER A 403 1.98 -5.79 7.24
CA SER A 403 3.15 -6.03 6.39
C SER A 403 2.79 -6.87 5.17
N LEU A 404 2.05 -7.95 5.36
CA LEU A 404 1.65 -8.84 4.28
C LEU A 404 0.64 -8.18 3.34
N VAL A 405 -0.44 -7.59 3.89
CA VAL A 405 -1.52 -6.98 3.10
C VAL A 405 -1.02 -5.76 2.30
N VAL A 406 -0.23 -4.89 2.91
CA VAL A 406 0.32 -3.71 2.21
C VAL A 406 1.36 -4.13 1.17
N SER A 407 2.16 -5.15 1.44
CA SER A 407 3.10 -5.69 0.44
C SER A 407 2.38 -6.25 -0.77
N CYS A 408 1.24 -6.93 -0.62
CA CYS A 408 0.41 -7.37 -1.75
C CYS A 408 0.00 -6.20 -2.66
N THR A 409 -0.48 -5.10 -2.08
CA THR A 409 -0.89 -3.92 -2.88
C THR A 409 0.28 -3.28 -3.63
N ARG A 410 1.50 -3.34 -3.05
CA ARG A 410 2.71 -2.79 -3.70
C ARG A 410 3.16 -3.58 -4.91
N VAL A 411 2.86 -4.87 -4.95
CA VAL A 411 3.21 -5.76 -6.06
C VAL A 411 2.00 -6.15 -6.91
N ALA A 412 0.89 -5.42 -6.78
CA ALA A 412 -0.35 -5.59 -7.54
C ALA A 412 -0.97 -7.00 -7.41
N ILE A 413 -0.87 -7.61 -6.22
CA ILE A 413 -1.51 -8.89 -5.90
C ILE A 413 -2.78 -8.63 -5.09
N ASN A 414 -3.84 -9.41 -5.36
CA ASN A 414 -5.06 -9.40 -4.57
C ASN A 414 -4.77 -9.94 -3.15
N PRO A 415 -4.86 -9.11 -2.10
CA PRO A 415 -4.50 -9.53 -0.76
C PRO A 415 -5.47 -10.58 -0.18
N VAL A 416 -6.72 -10.65 -0.64
CA VAL A 416 -7.68 -11.67 -0.17
C VAL A 416 -7.27 -13.04 -0.69
N GLU A 417 -6.96 -13.16 -1.97
CA GLU A 417 -6.50 -14.42 -2.58
C GLU A 417 -5.18 -14.89 -1.96
N TYR A 418 -4.25 -13.94 -1.80
CA TYR A 418 -2.95 -14.20 -1.18
C TYR A 418 -3.08 -14.76 0.24
N ILE A 419 -3.81 -14.06 1.12
CA ILE A 419 -3.95 -14.49 2.53
C ILE A 419 -4.69 -15.83 2.60
N ALA A 420 -5.73 -16.04 1.79
CA ALA A 420 -6.48 -17.30 1.77
C ALA A 420 -5.59 -18.48 1.38
N ASP A 421 -4.83 -18.36 0.29
CA ASP A 421 -3.93 -19.40 -0.20
C ASP A 421 -2.79 -19.69 0.78
N VAL A 422 -2.14 -18.65 1.31
CA VAL A 422 -1.00 -18.83 2.22
C VAL A 422 -1.41 -19.44 3.55
N LEU A 423 -2.60 -19.12 4.09
CA LEU A 423 -3.13 -19.77 5.29
C LEU A 423 -3.29 -21.29 5.14
N GLU A 424 -3.53 -21.79 3.94
CA GLU A 424 -3.70 -23.22 3.67
C GLU A 424 -2.37 -23.93 3.41
N ARG A 425 -1.38 -23.19 2.93
CA ARG A 425 -0.09 -23.75 2.46
C ARG A 425 1.04 -23.66 3.46
N ILE A 426 1.01 -22.71 4.38
CA ILE A 426 2.16 -22.36 5.20
C ILE A 426 2.67 -23.54 6.03
N ASP A 427 1.80 -24.35 6.63
CA ASP A 427 2.19 -25.52 7.42
C ASP A 427 2.78 -26.67 6.57
N LYS A 428 2.50 -26.64 5.25
CA LYS A 428 2.99 -27.61 4.28
C LYS A 428 4.28 -27.16 3.59
N THR A 429 4.73 -25.93 3.90
CA THR A 429 5.91 -25.33 3.29
C THR A 429 7.10 -25.47 4.24
N ALA A 430 8.18 -26.07 3.77
CA ALA A 430 9.41 -26.16 4.54
C ALA A 430 9.99 -24.77 4.85
N ASP A 431 10.65 -24.64 6.00
CA ASP A 431 11.17 -23.35 6.50
C ASP A 431 12.08 -22.64 5.47
N ASP A 432 12.93 -23.37 4.77
CA ASP A 432 13.81 -22.83 3.72
C ASP A 432 13.04 -22.24 2.52
N ASN A 433 11.79 -22.64 2.34
CA ASN A 433 10.92 -22.22 1.24
C ASN A 433 9.89 -21.14 1.62
N LEU A 434 9.83 -20.73 2.88
CA LEU A 434 8.88 -19.70 3.35
C LEU A 434 9.01 -18.39 2.56
N SER A 435 10.21 -18.04 2.12
CA SER A 435 10.45 -16.86 1.30
C SER A 435 9.69 -16.88 -0.05
N ASN A 436 9.29 -18.05 -0.56
CA ASN A 436 8.51 -18.20 -1.78
C ASN A 436 7.02 -17.86 -1.58
N LEU A 437 6.58 -17.84 -0.31
CA LEU A 437 5.23 -17.40 0.05
C LEU A 437 5.12 -15.88 0.26
N LEU A 438 6.23 -15.13 0.21
CA LEU A 438 6.17 -13.67 0.33
C LEU A 438 5.46 -13.04 -0.87
N PRO A 439 4.75 -11.91 -0.69
CA PRO A 439 3.94 -11.30 -1.74
C PRO A 439 4.67 -11.06 -3.06
N ASP A 440 5.96 -10.73 -3.03
CA ASP A 440 6.74 -10.43 -4.24
C ASP A 440 7.19 -11.68 -5.02
N ARG A 441 7.01 -12.89 -4.48
CA ARG A 441 7.36 -14.17 -5.09
C ARG A 441 6.18 -15.12 -5.18
N TRP A 442 5.12 -14.83 -4.45
CA TRP A 442 3.93 -15.66 -4.41
C TRP A 442 3.34 -15.86 -5.81
N LYS A 443 2.98 -17.10 -6.06
CA LYS A 443 2.20 -17.50 -7.24
C LYS A 443 0.94 -18.20 -6.74
N PRO A 444 -0.24 -17.84 -7.29
CA PRO A 444 -1.46 -18.53 -6.94
C PRO A 444 -1.29 -20.02 -7.24
N HIS A 445 -1.71 -20.85 -6.30
CA HIS A 445 -1.88 -22.26 -6.62
C HIS A 445 -3.00 -22.32 -7.67
N ALA A 446 -2.87 -23.22 -8.65
CA ALA A 446 -3.95 -23.47 -9.59
C ALA A 446 -5.14 -24.06 -8.82
N ILE A 447 -5.87 -23.21 -8.12
CA ILE A 447 -7.20 -23.53 -7.62
C ILE A 447 -8.05 -23.61 -8.87
N ALA A 448 -8.75 -24.74 -9.04
CA ALA A 448 -9.74 -24.89 -10.09
C ALA A 448 -10.56 -23.61 -10.20
N SER A 449 -10.57 -23.05 -11.40
CA SER A 449 -11.18 -21.75 -11.74
C SER A 449 -12.47 -21.49 -10.97
N PRO A 450 -12.75 -20.24 -10.55
CA PRO A 450 -14.02 -19.86 -9.92
C PRO A 450 -15.24 -20.03 -10.85
N SER A 451 -15.06 -20.63 -12.03
CA SER A 451 -16.11 -20.85 -13.04
C SER A 451 -17.30 -21.73 -12.61
N THR A 452 -17.28 -22.25 -11.37
CA THR A 452 -18.42 -23.04 -10.84
C THR A 452 -19.22 -22.33 -9.74
N PHE A 453 -19.03 -21.03 -9.53
CA PHE A 453 -19.72 -20.31 -8.46
C PHE A 453 -21.15 -19.84 -8.83
N PHE A 454 -21.57 -20.00 -10.08
CA PHE A 454 -22.85 -19.47 -10.56
C PHE A 454 -23.81 -20.51 -11.19
N ASP A 455 -23.46 -21.80 -11.17
CA ASP A 455 -24.38 -22.84 -11.58
C ASP A 455 -25.12 -23.43 -10.34
N ALA A 456 -26.08 -22.68 -9.82
CA ALA A 456 -27.15 -23.17 -8.97
C ALA A 456 -28.29 -22.14 -8.91
#